data_0bb7d838bffd32ed4ae3605d4c560fb0
#
_entry.id   0bb7d838bffd32ed4ae3605d4c560fb0
#
_cell.length_a   1.000
_cell.length_b   1.000
_cell.length_c   1.000
_cell.angle_alpha   90.00
_cell.angle_beta   90.00
_cell.angle_gamma   90.00
#
_symmetry.space_group_name_H-M   'P 1'
#
loop_
_entity.id
_entity.type
_entity.pdbx_description
1 polymer ?
#
loop_
_entity_poly.entity_id
_entity_poly.type
_entity_poly.pdbx_seq_one_letter_code
_entity_poly.pdbx_strand_id
1 'polypeptide(L)'
;MSAASVAIPRALSRTRATSFFLLATLFCVTFEKVHWNVAGSLGIADVLTVLFLLSFALTSRGPLPRTAAIVLGFFAAFLLVYLLGYFNLETKQALDQFTKGMVKYVLHFLFLIAAITYLARRGQRYYWRALGWFGAGFVANCVYGALQLLSARAGHNLDATVLSPLTGGASAINVYGSVNGSSVYRPNALTGDPNHLGVMLDVPLLALTPVYLRLERGHRLKWPLGIALAFMLLMLLATLSRSGALGLLVGLLVLALPYRRFVWSRALLAPLGGLAVLLAYVLYSRWHFFSVVLRSRIQTGGSSTSAHFAVYHFVPAVLHSHPLLGLGLNNFSVYYEFVTGKTNWGPHSYWVALVVETGLVGALLFAVFLRYVFLRLRAARALGRMLDAAGDPNGRRVRPLAWGFTAALLGTMAANFFYLTMQFYYFYGLLALALALPIVFAETRPKGTCIVHVIWCGAWDTSRSGTCPRTSTGR
;
A
#
# COMPACT_ATOMS: atom_id res chain seq x y z
N MET A 1 -13.23 -54.65 8.86
CA MET A 1 -13.10 -53.28 9.41
C MET A 1 -13.11 -52.32 8.20
N SER A 2 -14.27 -51.71 7.92
CA SER A 2 -14.43 -50.78 6.79
C SER A 2 -13.90 -49.41 7.19
N ALA A 3 -12.91 -48.91 6.47
CA ALA A 3 -12.39 -47.54 6.63
C ALA A 3 -13.45 -46.56 6.10
N ALA A 4 -14.23 -45.97 6.98
CA ALA A 4 -15.11 -44.86 6.65
C ALA A 4 -14.21 -43.66 6.23
N SER A 5 -14.13 -43.41 4.91
CA SER A 5 -13.54 -42.21 4.36
C SER A 5 -14.36 -41.00 4.83
N VAL A 6 -13.85 -40.24 5.80
CA VAL A 6 -14.44 -38.99 6.25
C VAL A 6 -14.37 -38.00 5.09
N ALA A 7 -15.41 -37.94 4.29
CA ALA A 7 -15.58 -36.94 3.25
C ALA A 7 -15.65 -35.57 3.92
N ILE A 8 -14.56 -34.79 3.85
CA ILE A 8 -14.55 -33.39 4.29
C ILE A 8 -15.63 -32.67 3.50
N PRO A 9 -16.62 -32.03 4.15
CA PRO A 9 -17.71 -31.38 3.43
C PRO A 9 -17.15 -30.41 2.39
N ARG A 10 -17.58 -30.53 1.12
CA ARG A 10 -17.11 -29.69 -0.02
C ARG A 10 -17.14 -28.19 0.28
N ALA A 11 -18.07 -27.71 1.12
CA ALA A 11 -18.16 -26.34 1.56
C ALA A 11 -16.96 -25.87 2.41
N LEU A 12 -16.45 -26.72 3.30
CA LEU A 12 -15.27 -26.45 4.14
C LEU A 12 -13.98 -26.40 3.33
N SER A 13 -13.83 -27.23 2.30
CA SER A 13 -12.65 -27.20 1.43
C SER A 13 -12.62 -25.95 0.57
N ARG A 14 -13.78 -25.52 0.02
CA ARG A 14 -13.88 -24.29 -0.79
C ARG A 14 -13.57 -23.03 0.01
N THR A 15 -14.03 -22.92 1.24
CA THR A 15 -13.71 -21.75 2.11
C THR A 15 -12.24 -21.71 2.51
N ARG A 16 -11.55 -22.86 2.61
CA ARG A 16 -10.09 -22.93 2.82
C ARG A 16 -9.33 -22.42 1.59
N ALA A 17 -9.74 -22.78 0.39
CA ALA A 17 -9.13 -22.30 -0.86
C ALA A 17 -9.22 -20.76 -0.98
N THR A 18 -10.41 -20.18 -0.75
CA THR A 18 -10.58 -18.71 -0.77
C THR A 18 -9.70 -18.00 0.26
N SER A 19 -9.58 -18.58 1.48
CA SER A 19 -8.68 -18.06 2.51
C SER A 19 -7.22 -18.13 2.07
N PHE A 20 -6.80 -19.24 1.47
CA PHE A 20 -5.45 -19.42 0.98
C PHE A 20 -5.11 -18.40 -0.12
N PHE A 21 -5.96 -18.28 -1.14
CA PHE A 21 -5.70 -17.35 -2.24
C PHE A 21 -5.67 -15.89 -1.79
N LEU A 22 -6.56 -15.45 -0.87
CA LEU A 22 -6.45 -14.09 -0.33
C LEU A 22 -5.14 -13.86 0.42
N LEU A 23 -4.74 -14.78 1.29
CA LEU A 23 -3.49 -14.65 2.05
C LEU A 23 -2.26 -14.71 1.14
N ALA A 24 -2.27 -15.58 0.13
CA ALA A 24 -1.22 -15.67 -0.87
C ALA A 24 -1.15 -14.39 -1.74
N THR A 25 -2.29 -13.83 -2.15
CA THR A 25 -2.33 -12.54 -2.86
C THR A 25 -1.72 -11.45 -1.97
N LEU A 26 -2.18 -11.30 -0.71
CA LEU A 26 -1.65 -10.30 0.21
C LEU A 26 -0.13 -10.45 0.47
N PHE A 27 0.39 -11.66 0.44
CA PHE A 27 1.83 -11.93 0.54
C PHE A 27 2.56 -11.51 -0.74
N CYS A 28 2.00 -11.79 -1.91
CA CYS A 28 2.66 -11.57 -3.20
C CYS A 28 2.40 -10.18 -3.81
N VAL A 29 1.61 -9.29 -3.17
CA VAL A 29 1.30 -7.94 -3.72
C VAL A 29 2.52 -7.07 -4.01
N THR A 30 3.68 -7.44 -3.48
CA THR A 30 4.94 -6.72 -3.61
C THR A 30 5.90 -7.37 -4.62
N PHE A 31 5.51 -8.49 -5.29
CA PHE A 31 6.38 -9.31 -6.11
C PHE A 31 6.20 -9.01 -7.60
N GLU A 32 6.46 -7.79 -8.01
CA GLU A 32 6.20 -7.30 -9.38
C GLU A 32 7.09 -7.94 -10.44
N LYS A 33 8.35 -8.26 -10.11
CA LYS A 33 9.25 -8.99 -11.01
C LYS A 33 8.80 -10.42 -11.30
N VAL A 34 7.96 -11.00 -10.44
CA VAL A 34 7.40 -12.33 -10.68
C VAL A 34 6.22 -12.19 -11.62
N HIS A 35 6.51 -12.04 -12.90
CA HIS A 35 5.51 -11.91 -13.96
C HIS A 35 5.90 -12.63 -15.24
N TRP A 36 4.91 -12.88 -16.08
CA TRP A 36 5.03 -13.52 -17.38
C TRP A 36 4.49 -12.60 -18.48
N ASN A 37 5.14 -12.58 -19.63
CA ASN A 37 4.72 -11.77 -20.78
C ASN A 37 3.71 -12.55 -21.64
N VAL A 38 2.45 -12.56 -21.17
CA VAL A 38 1.32 -13.21 -21.88
C VAL A 38 0.30 -12.12 -22.17
N ALA A 39 0.19 -11.67 -23.40
CA ALA A 39 -0.69 -10.57 -23.81
C ALA A 39 -0.53 -9.29 -22.97
N GLY A 40 0.68 -9.03 -22.46
CA GLY A 40 1.05 -8.00 -21.51
C GLY A 40 1.77 -8.60 -20.30
N SER A 41 2.06 -7.80 -19.29
CA SER A 41 2.71 -8.26 -18.06
C SER A 41 1.67 -8.82 -17.08
N LEU A 42 1.61 -10.15 -16.95
CA LEU A 42 0.76 -10.87 -16.00
C LEU A 42 1.57 -11.22 -14.74
N GLY A 43 1.39 -10.50 -13.65
CA GLY A 43 2.09 -10.75 -12.39
C GLY A 43 1.50 -11.90 -11.58
N ILE A 44 2.30 -12.47 -10.66
CA ILE A 44 1.82 -13.50 -9.73
C ILE A 44 0.63 -13.01 -8.90
N ALA A 45 0.61 -11.73 -8.52
CA ALA A 45 -0.50 -11.13 -7.80
C ALA A 45 -1.78 -11.08 -8.65
N ASP A 46 -1.68 -10.90 -9.98
CA ASP A 46 -2.83 -10.95 -10.90
C ASP A 46 -3.44 -12.36 -10.90
N VAL A 47 -2.60 -13.38 -11.08
CA VAL A 47 -3.03 -14.80 -11.11
C VAL A 47 -3.72 -15.17 -9.80
N LEU A 48 -3.08 -14.88 -8.66
CA LEU A 48 -3.65 -15.17 -7.35
C LEU A 48 -4.93 -14.39 -7.09
N THR A 49 -5.03 -13.16 -7.59
CA THR A 49 -6.27 -12.35 -7.51
C THR A 49 -7.40 -12.99 -8.30
N VAL A 50 -7.16 -13.44 -9.52
CA VAL A 50 -8.17 -14.13 -10.32
C VAL A 50 -8.64 -15.40 -9.60
N LEU A 51 -7.73 -16.22 -9.09
CA LEU A 51 -8.06 -17.42 -8.32
C LEU A 51 -8.84 -17.08 -7.03
N PHE A 52 -8.46 -16.00 -6.34
CA PHE A 52 -9.21 -15.50 -5.19
C PHE A 52 -10.62 -15.07 -5.58
N LEU A 53 -10.79 -14.27 -6.64
CA LEU A 53 -12.10 -13.80 -7.11
C LEU A 53 -13.01 -14.96 -7.55
N LEU A 54 -12.49 -15.92 -8.30
CA LEU A 54 -13.22 -17.11 -8.70
C LEU A 54 -13.67 -17.94 -7.49
N SER A 55 -12.74 -18.22 -6.57
CA SER A 55 -13.07 -18.97 -5.35
C SER A 55 -14.04 -18.20 -4.44
N PHE A 56 -13.92 -16.87 -4.37
CA PHE A 56 -14.83 -15.99 -3.63
C PHE A 56 -16.24 -16.00 -4.25
N ALA A 57 -16.36 -15.86 -5.55
CA ALA A 57 -17.66 -15.91 -6.25
C ALA A 57 -18.39 -17.25 -6.04
N LEU A 58 -17.65 -18.35 -6.02
CA LEU A 58 -18.20 -19.68 -5.80
C LEU A 58 -18.61 -19.96 -4.34
N THR A 59 -18.05 -19.23 -3.37
CA THR A 59 -18.24 -19.53 -1.94
C THR A 59 -18.99 -18.45 -1.18
N SER A 60 -18.96 -17.23 -1.68
CA SER A 60 -19.48 -16.07 -0.97
C SER A 60 -20.95 -15.85 -1.28
N ARG A 61 -21.81 -16.13 -0.29
CA ARG A 61 -23.25 -15.85 -0.37
C ARG A 61 -23.61 -14.76 0.64
N GLY A 62 -24.57 -13.93 0.30
CA GLY A 62 -25.10 -12.86 1.16
C GLY A 62 -24.70 -11.45 0.71
N PRO A 63 -25.32 -10.40 1.29
CA PRO A 63 -25.18 -9.02 0.87
C PRO A 63 -23.76 -8.50 1.09
N LEU A 64 -23.35 -7.53 0.27
CA LEU A 64 -22.08 -6.81 0.46
C LEU A 64 -22.16 -5.96 1.73
N PRO A 65 -21.10 -5.91 2.54
CA PRO A 65 -20.99 -4.91 3.59
C PRO A 65 -21.11 -3.50 2.99
N ARG A 66 -21.76 -2.59 3.72
CA ARG A 66 -21.98 -1.22 3.22
C ARG A 66 -20.72 -0.53 2.70
N THR A 67 -19.58 -0.72 3.38
CA THR A 67 -18.29 -0.18 2.92
C THR A 67 -17.90 -0.74 1.55
N ALA A 68 -18.07 -2.03 1.33
CA ALA A 68 -17.80 -2.66 0.03
C ALA A 68 -18.76 -2.17 -1.06
N ALA A 69 -20.04 -1.96 -0.72
CA ALA A 69 -21.03 -1.38 -1.63
C ALA A 69 -20.69 0.07 -2.03
N ILE A 70 -20.20 0.89 -1.09
CA ILE A 70 -19.73 2.26 -1.39
C ILE A 70 -18.49 2.21 -2.28
N VAL A 71 -17.54 1.31 -2.02
CA VAL A 71 -16.35 1.12 -2.88
C VAL A 71 -16.76 0.64 -4.27
N LEU A 72 -17.77 -0.20 -4.39
CA LEU A 72 -18.38 -0.59 -5.68
C LEU A 72 -18.96 0.63 -6.42
N GLY A 73 -19.60 1.55 -5.70
CA GLY A 73 -20.08 2.83 -6.27
C GLY A 73 -18.94 3.68 -6.82
N PHE A 74 -17.83 3.81 -6.08
CA PHE A 74 -16.62 4.48 -6.58
C PHE A 74 -16.01 3.76 -7.80
N PHE A 75 -15.97 2.42 -7.77
CA PHE A 75 -15.53 1.64 -8.92
C PHE A 75 -16.36 1.95 -10.17
N ALA A 76 -17.68 1.94 -10.06
CA ALA A 76 -18.58 2.24 -11.17
C ALA A 76 -18.40 3.69 -11.67
N ALA A 77 -18.24 4.66 -10.77
CA ALA A 77 -18.01 6.06 -11.12
C ALA A 77 -16.67 6.26 -11.85
N PHE A 78 -15.58 5.66 -11.37
CA PHE A 78 -14.29 5.69 -12.06
C PHE A 78 -14.34 4.97 -13.40
N LEU A 79 -15.03 3.81 -13.46
CA LEU A 79 -15.23 3.07 -14.70
C LEU A 79 -15.91 3.95 -15.75
N LEU A 80 -16.93 4.71 -15.34
CA LEU A 80 -17.61 5.67 -16.23
C LEU A 80 -16.66 6.76 -16.72
N VAL A 81 -15.85 7.35 -15.82
CA VAL A 81 -14.86 8.39 -16.21
C VAL A 81 -13.86 7.82 -17.23
N TYR A 82 -13.35 6.60 -17.00
CA TYR A 82 -12.42 5.97 -17.93
C TYR A 82 -13.08 5.62 -19.27
N LEU A 83 -14.32 5.09 -19.27
CA LEU A 83 -15.05 4.79 -20.51
C LEU A 83 -15.37 6.06 -21.31
N LEU A 84 -15.68 7.17 -20.64
CA LEU A 84 -15.85 8.46 -21.31
C LEU A 84 -14.51 9.00 -21.83
N GLY A 85 -13.41 8.81 -21.11
CA GLY A 85 -12.05 9.15 -21.56
C GLY A 85 -11.59 8.36 -22.78
N TYR A 86 -12.22 7.21 -23.07
CA TYR A 86 -11.95 6.42 -24.28
C TYR A 86 -12.13 7.24 -25.56
N PHE A 87 -13.08 8.17 -25.60
CA PHE A 87 -13.33 9.00 -26.78
C PHE A 87 -12.22 10.03 -27.07
N ASN A 88 -11.26 10.19 -26.15
CA ASN A 88 -10.09 11.07 -26.32
C ASN A 88 -8.86 10.30 -26.85
N LEU A 89 -9.00 8.99 -27.17
CA LEU A 89 -7.90 8.18 -27.69
C LEU A 89 -7.77 8.38 -29.21
N GLU A 90 -6.62 8.83 -29.66
CA GLU A 90 -6.40 9.16 -31.08
C GLU A 90 -5.55 8.11 -31.82
N THR A 91 -4.82 7.25 -31.09
CA THR A 91 -3.86 6.31 -31.70
C THR A 91 -4.08 4.88 -31.25
N LYS A 92 -3.61 3.91 -32.06
CA LYS A 92 -3.61 2.50 -31.69
C LYS A 92 -2.78 2.25 -30.43
N GLN A 93 -1.64 2.95 -30.29
CA GLN A 93 -0.80 2.86 -29.08
C GLN A 93 -1.57 3.32 -27.84
N ALA A 94 -2.34 4.42 -27.94
CA ALA A 94 -3.20 4.91 -26.89
C ALA A 94 -4.27 3.87 -26.49
N LEU A 95 -4.90 3.23 -27.46
CA LEU A 95 -5.87 2.16 -27.22
C LEU A 95 -5.26 0.94 -26.52
N ASP A 96 -4.06 0.52 -26.95
CA ASP A 96 -3.35 -0.61 -26.34
C ASP A 96 -2.99 -0.32 -24.87
N GLN A 97 -2.52 0.90 -24.58
CA GLN A 97 -2.22 1.32 -23.21
C GLN A 97 -3.48 1.46 -22.34
N PHE A 98 -4.54 2.03 -22.89
CA PHE A 98 -5.84 2.11 -22.24
C PHE A 98 -6.37 0.73 -21.86
N THR A 99 -6.33 -0.23 -22.78
CA THR A 99 -6.82 -1.59 -22.56
C THR A 99 -6.03 -2.27 -21.43
N LYS A 100 -4.69 -2.15 -21.43
CA LYS A 100 -3.83 -2.67 -20.34
C LYS A 100 -4.17 -2.02 -19.01
N GLY A 101 -4.34 -0.71 -18.97
CA GLY A 101 -4.73 0.04 -17.79
C GLY A 101 -6.11 -0.39 -17.27
N MET A 102 -7.08 -0.58 -18.15
CA MET A 102 -8.45 -0.99 -17.81
C MET A 102 -8.50 -2.39 -17.18
N VAL A 103 -7.76 -3.35 -17.72
CA VAL A 103 -7.68 -4.71 -17.13
C VAL A 103 -7.13 -4.65 -15.70
N LYS A 104 -6.04 -3.90 -15.49
CA LYS A 104 -5.45 -3.73 -14.14
C LYS A 104 -6.41 -3.01 -13.19
N TYR A 105 -7.04 -1.95 -13.65
CA TYR A 105 -8.04 -1.20 -12.87
C TYR A 105 -9.17 -2.11 -12.39
N VAL A 106 -9.79 -2.87 -13.29
CA VAL A 106 -10.89 -3.78 -12.95
C VAL A 106 -10.44 -4.84 -11.95
N LEU A 107 -9.29 -5.48 -12.18
CA LEU A 107 -8.76 -6.49 -11.26
C LEU A 107 -8.48 -5.92 -9.85
N HIS A 108 -7.86 -4.75 -9.77
CA HIS A 108 -7.52 -4.13 -8.49
C HIS A 108 -8.76 -3.75 -7.67
N PHE A 109 -9.79 -3.16 -8.31
CA PHE A 109 -11.01 -2.77 -7.60
C PHE A 109 -11.87 -3.99 -7.23
N LEU A 110 -11.99 -4.99 -8.10
CA LEU A 110 -12.67 -6.23 -7.75
C LEU A 110 -11.96 -6.95 -6.59
N PHE A 111 -10.64 -7.00 -6.60
CA PHE A 111 -9.85 -7.48 -5.46
C PHE A 111 -10.19 -6.70 -4.18
N LEU A 112 -10.17 -5.36 -4.23
CA LEU A 112 -10.47 -4.50 -3.09
C LEU A 112 -11.86 -4.79 -2.50
N ILE A 113 -12.89 -4.83 -3.33
CA ILE A 113 -14.28 -5.09 -2.92
C ILE A 113 -14.43 -6.49 -2.31
N ALA A 114 -13.88 -7.51 -2.98
CA ALA A 114 -13.93 -8.89 -2.52
C ALA A 114 -13.13 -9.09 -1.22
N ALA A 115 -11.94 -8.48 -1.10
CA ALA A 115 -11.09 -8.57 0.09
C ALA A 115 -11.76 -7.90 1.30
N ILE A 116 -12.32 -6.68 1.16
CA ILE A 116 -13.09 -6.03 2.23
C ILE A 116 -14.24 -6.94 2.68
N THR A 117 -14.99 -7.47 1.74
CA THR A 117 -16.16 -8.33 2.02
C THR A 117 -15.74 -9.61 2.74
N TYR A 118 -14.68 -10.25 2.26
CA TYR A 118 -14.20 -11.50 2.84
C TYR A 118 -13.62 -11.29 4.24
N LEU A 119 -12.78 -10.25 4.44
CA LEU A 119 -12.23 -9.90 5.75
C LEU A 119 -13.35 -9.57 6.76
N ALA A 120 -14.37 -8.82 6.34
CA ALA A 120 -15.51 -8.48 7.20
C ALA A 120 -16.25 -9.73 7.71
N ARG A 121 -16.34 -10.79 6.91
CA ARG A 121 -17.06 -12.04 7.25
C ARG A 121 -16.24 -13.05 8.06
N ARG A 122 -14.92 -12.86 8.18
CA ARG A 122 -14.01 -13.85 8.80
C ARG A 122 -13.61 -13.54 10.24
N GLY A 123 -13.93 -12.35 10.71
CA GLY A 123 -13.65 -11.93 12.09
C GLY A 123 -12.18 -11.60 12.38
N GLN A 124 -11.92 -11.24 13.63
CA GLN A 124 -10.68 -10.59 14.07
C GLN A 124 -9.43 -11.43 13.92
N ARG A 125 -9.47 -12.73 14.28
CA ARG A 125 -8.30 -13.63 14.18
C ARG A 125 -7.81 -13.74 12.74
N TYR A 126 -8.73 -13.79 11.79
CA TYR A 126 -8.39 -13.85 10.38
C TYR A 126 -7.83 -12.53 9.88
N TYR A 127 -8.39 -11.40 10.35
CA TYR A 127 -7.88 -10.07 10.01
C TYR A 127 -6.40 -9.89 10.44
N TRP A 128 -6.05 -10.26 11.69
CA TRP A 128 -4.67 -10.20 12.16
C TRP A 128 -3.75 -11.14 11.35
N ARG A 129 -4.26 -12.30 10.97
CA ARG A 129 -3.53 -13.22 10.09
C ARG A 129 -3.29 -12.61 8.70
N ALA A 130 -4.29 -11.98 8.09
CA ALA A 130 -4.18 -11.30 6.81
C ALA A 130 -3.17 -10.14 6.87
N LEU A 131 -3.21 -9.32 7.91
CA LEU A 131 -2.22 -8.27 8.16
C LEU A 131 -0.80 -8.85 8.33
N GLY A 132 -0.67 -9.98 9.01
CA GLY A 132 0.60 -10.70 9.17
C GLY A 132 1.17 -11.18 7.84
N TRP A 133 0.34 -11.79 6.97
CA TRP A 133 0.77 -12.24 5.64
C TRP A 133 1.12 -11.06 4.72
N PHE A 134 0.36 -9.97 4.79
CA PHE A 134 0.70 -8.74 4.09
C PHE A 134 2.07 -8.21 4.52
N GLY A 135 2.33 -8.08 5.83
CA GLY A 135 3.64 -7.67 6.34
C GLY A 135 4.77 -8.65 6.00
N ALA A 136 4.50 -9.96 6.03
CA ALA A 136 5.48 -10.99 5.67
C ALA A 136 5.93 -10.89 4.21
N GLY A 137 5.05 -10.50 3.28
CA GLY A 137 5.41 -10.26 1.89
C GLY A 137 6.46 -9.15 1.73
N PHE A 138 6.34 -8.06 2.49
CA PHE A 138 7.36 -7.01 2.51
C PHE A 138 8.69 -7.48 3.09
N VAL A 139 8.66 -8.29 4.15
CA VAL A 139 9.88 -8.88 4.73
C VAL A 139 10.56 -9.81 3.71
N ALA A 140 9.79 -10.67 3.03
CA ALA A 140 10.32 -11.56 2.00
C ALA A 140 10.96 -10.77 0.84
N ASN A 141 10.34 -9.66 0.44
CA ASN A 141 10.90 -8.76 -0.56
C ASN A 141 12.23 -8.13 -0.07
N CYS A 142 12.30 -7.70 1.20
CA CYS A 142 13.54 -7.21 1.79
C CYS A 142 14.63 -8.30 1.87
N VAL A 143 14.28 -9.53 2.20
CA VAL A 143 15.23 -10.67 2.21
C VAL A 143 15.81 -10.86 0.82
N TYR A 144 14.97 -10.88 -0.22
CA TYR A 144 15.46 -10.97 -1.60
C TYR A 144 16.38 -9.80 -1.96
N GLY A 145 16.03 -8.56 -1.58
CA GLY A 145 16.88 -7.38 -1.80
C GLY A 145 18.23 -7.45 -1.09
N ALA A 146 18.27 -8.01 0.13
CA ALA A 146 19.54 -8.24 0.83
C ALA A 146 20.40 -9.30 0.13
N LEU A 147 19.80 -10.39 -0.33
CA LEU A 147 20.49 -11.41 -1.14
C LEU A 147 20.99 -10.83 -2.45
N GLN A 148 20.22 -9.94 -3.10
CA GLN A 148 20.63 -9.21 -4.30
C GLN A 148 21.89 -8.37 -4.06
N LEU A 149 21.95 -7.63 -2.93
CA LEU A 149 23.12 -6.84 -2.55
C LEU A 149 24.36 -7.70 -2.29
N LEU A 150 24.21 -8.84 -1.62
CA LEU A 150 25.29 -9.78 -1.36
C LEU A 150 25.80 -10.41 -2.65
N SER A 151 24.89 -10.87 -3.51
CA SER A 151 25.21 -11.47 -4.81
C SER A 151 25.93 -10.48 -5.73
N ALA A 152 25.46 -9.22 -5.80
CA ALA A 152 26.07 -8.17 -6.60
C ALA A 152 27.50 -7.84 -6.15
N ARG A 153 27.76 -7.83 -4.82
CA ARG A 153 29.12 -7.65 -4.27
C ARG A 153 30.05 -8.81 -4.64
N ALA A 154 29.50 -10.00 -4.82
CA ALA A 154 30.24 -11.18 -5.30
C ALA A 154 30.35 -11.23 -6.84
N GLY A 155 29.89 -10.22 -7.57
CA GLY A 155 29.94 -10.15 -9.03
C GLY A 155 28.85 -10.94 -9.75
N HIS A 156 27.82 -11.42 -9.04
CA HIS A 156 26.74 -12.23 -9.60
C HIS A 156 25.42 -11.45 -9.71
N ASN A 157 24.67 -11.73 -10.77
CA ASN A 157 23.30 -11.21 -10.91
C ASN A 157 22.28 -12.25 -10.40
N LEU A 158 21.74 -12.04 -9.19
CA LEU A 158 20.76 -12.93 -8.58
C LEU A 158 19.51 -13.09 -9.44
N ASP A 159 19.03 -12.02 -10.06
CA ASP A 159 17.83 -12.05 -10.88
C ASP A 159 18.01 -12.94 -12.12
N ALA A 160 19.18 -12.85 -12.77
CA ALA A 160 19.49 -13.72 -13.90
C ALA A 160 19.55 -15.20 -13.52
N THR A 161 19.99 -15.51 -12.29
CA THR A 161 20.14 -16.89 -11.81
C THR A 161 18.82 -17.47 -11.32
N VAL A 162 18.00 -16.67 -10.61
CA VAL A 162 16.81 -17.16 -9.91
C VAL A 162 15.51 -16.81 -10.63
N LEU A 163 15.36 -15.56 -11.13
CA LEU A 163 14.12 -15.11 -11.75
C LEU A 163 14.05 -15.38 -13.24
N SER A 164 15.13 -15.12 -14.00
CA SER A 164 15.14 -15.30 -15.47
C SER A 164 14.69 -16.68 -15.94
N PRO A 165 15.04 -17.78 -15.27
CA PRO A 165 14.58 -19.11 -15.71
C PRO A 165 13.09 -19.33 -15.53
N LEU A 166 12.42 -18.55 -14.65
CA LEU A 166 11.05 -18.78 -14.23
C LEU A 166 10.10 -17.68 -14.68
N THR A 167 10.58 -16.47 -14.92
CA THR A 167 9.74 -15.28 -15.13
C THR A 167 10.32 -14.37 -16.22
N GLY A 168 9.49 -13.45 -16.75
CA GLY A 168 9.93 -12.40 -17.68
C GLY A 168 10.45 -11.13 -17.01
N GLY A 169 10.39 -11.04 -15.66
CA GLY A 169 10.65 -9.82 -14.91
C GLY A 169 12.06 -9.65 -14.34
N ALA A 170 13.00 -10.50 -14.73
CA ALA A 170 14.38 -10.40 -14.26
C ALA A 170 15.05 -9.11 -14.75
N SER A 171 15.72 -8.42 -13.86
CA SER A 171 16.54 -7.25 -14.15
C SER A 171 17.77 -7.24 -13.25
N ALA A 172 18.86 -6.59 -13.67
CA ALA A 172 20.01 -6.42 -12.80
C ALA A 172 19.69 -5.50 -11.63
N ILE A 173 20.44 -5.64 -10.53
CA ILE A 173 20.43 -4.67 -9.43
C ILE A 173 20.82 -3.28 -9.96
N ASN A 174 20.17 -2.25 -9.47
CA ASN A 174 20.47 -0.89 -9.89
C ASN A 174 21.84 -0.43 -9.37
N VAL A 175 22.69 0.05 -10.29
CA VAL A 175 23.99 0.66 -9.97
C VAL A 175 23.80 2.17 -9.98
N TYR A 176 24.02 2.80 -8.84
CA TYR A 176 23.86 4.25 -8.70
C TYR A 176 25.06 5.04 -9.23
N GLY A 177 26.24 4.48 -9.13
CA GLY A 177 27.50 5.06 -9.51
C GLY A 177 28.67 4.32 -8.88
N SER A 178 29.87 4.90 -8.95
CA SER A 178 31.08 4.35 -8.36
C SER A 178 31.71 5.35 -7.40
N VAL A 179 32.19 4.85 -6.27
CA VAL A 179 32.98 5.63 -5.28
C VAL A 179 34.25 4.86 -5.01
N ASN A 180 35.41 5.48 -5.25
CA ASN A 180 36.73 4.86 -5.10
C ASN A 180 36.86 3.51 -5.84
N GLY A 181 36.35 3.43 -7.07
CA GLY A 181 36.38 2.20 -7.88
C GLY A 181 35.36 1.12 -7.50
N SER A 182 34.61 1.32 -6.41
CA SER A 182 33.58 0.39 -5.95
C SER A 182 32.18 0.84 -6.37
N SER A 183 31.39 -0.02 -6.98
CA SER A 183 30.00 0.26 -7.36
C SER A 183 29.09 0.46 -6.16
N VAL A 184 28.24 1.49 -6.21
CA VAL A 184 27.19 1.75 -5.23
C VAL A 184 25.91 1.08 -5.73
N TYR A 185 25.55 -0.05 -5.14
CA TYR A 185 24.37 -0.81 -5.47
C TYR A 185 23.15 -0.31 -4.70
N ARG A 186 22.01 -0.26 -5.38
CA ARG A 186 20.69 0.03 -4.81
C ARG A 186 19.79 -1.18 -5.01
N PRO A 187 19.29 -1.83 -3.94
CA PRO A 187 18.41 -2.97 -4.08
C PRO A 187 17.08 -2.53 -4.71
N ASN A 188 16.66 -3.22 -5.74
CA ASN A 188 15.32 -3.12 -6.32
C ASN A 188 14.45 -4.34 -5.95
N ALA A 189 15.04 -5.32 -5.32
CA ALA A 189 14.41 -6.53 -4.82
C ALA A 189 13.47 -7.17 -5.87
N LEU A 190 12.24 -7.50 -5.49
CA LEU A 190 11.22 -8.04 -6.39
C LEU A 190 10.31 -6.95 -7.01
N THR A 191 10.64 -5.65 -6.88
CA THR A 191 9.84 -4.54 -7.42
C THR A 191 10.34 -3.99 -8.76
N GLY A 192 11.56 -4.28 -9.15
CA GLY A 192 12.16 -3.78 -10.40
C GLY A 192 12.78 -2.38 -10.29
N ASP A 193 12.37 -1.52 -9.37
CA ASP A 193 12.94 -0.19 -9.16
C ASP A 193 13.20 0.11 -7.67
N PRO A 194 14.40 0.64 -7.30
CA PRO A 194 14.73 0.92 -5.91
C PRO A 194 13.89 2.05 -5.29
N ASN A 195 13.41 3.01 -6.07
CA ASN A 195 12.53 4.05 -5.53
C ASN A 195 11.16 3.46 -5.21
N HIS A 196 10.69 2.53 -6.05
CA HIS A 196 9.46 1.79 -5.79
C HIS A 196 9.56 1.00 -4.49
N LEU A 197 10.65 0.22 -4.32
CA LEU A 197 10.89 -0.51 -3.08
C LEU A 197 10.88 0.44 -1.87
N GLY A 198 11.57 1.59 -1.96
CA GLY A 198 11.60 2.58 -0.87
C GLY A 198 10.22 3.08 -0.48
N VAL A 199 9.41 3.55 -1.44
CA VAL A 199 8.05 4.05 -1.17
C VAL A 199 7.12 2.96 -0.65
N MET A 200 7.23 1.75 -1.18
CA MET A 200 6.43 0.62 -0.77
C MET A 200 6.69 0.23 0.70
N LEU A 201 7.95 0.30 1.15
CA LEU A 201 8.34 -0.02 2.53
C LEU A 201 7.78 0.97 3.56
N ASP A 202 7.40 2.19 3.18
CA ASP A 202 6.71 3.14 4.07
C ASP A 202 5.43 2.53 4.65
N VAL A 203 4.72 1.70 3.87
CA VAL A 203 3.44 1.14 4.28
C VAL A 203 3.54 0.28 5.53
N PRO A 204 4.32 -0.82 5.57
CA PRO A 204 4.45 -1.63 6.79
C PRO A 204 5.18 -0.89 7.92
N LEU A 205 6.18 -0.05 7.61
CA LEU A 205 6.89 0.73 8.61
C LEU A 205 5.94 1.65 9.37
N LEU A 206 5.11 2.42 8.67
CA LEU A 206 4.19 3.36 9.29
C LEU A 206 2.96 2.68 9.88
N ALA A 207 2.43 1.63 9.24
CA ALA A 207 1.25 0.93 9.72
C ALA A 207 1.52 0.11 10.99
N LEU A 208 2.66 -0.59 11.06
CA LEU A 208 2.94 -1.55 12.12
C LEU A 208 3.73 -0.96 13.30
N THR A 209 4.49 0.12 13.12
CA THR A 209 5.24 0.77 14.21
C THR A 209 4.37 1.16 15.41
N PRO A 210 3.19 1.82 15.26
CA PRO A 210 2.35 2.14 16.41
C PRO A 210 1.81 0.90 17.12
N VAL A 211 1.57 -0.19 16.40
CA VAL A 211 1.16 -1.48 16.98
C VAL A 211 2.31 -2.06 17.79
N TYR A 212 3.52 -2.12 17.21
CA TYR A 212 4.74 -2.58 17.89
C TYR A 212 4.98 -1.84 19.21
N LEU A 213 4.87 -0.52 19.21
CA LEU A 213 5.08 0.31 20.39
C LEU A 213 4.07 0.01 21.51
N ARG A 214 2.86 -0.43 21.18
CA ARG A 214 1.78 -0.75 22.12
C ARG A 214 1.69 -2.24 22.50
N LEU A 215 2.49 -3.12 21.88
CA LEU A 215 2.57 -4.52 22.30
C LEU A 215 3.20 -4.63 23.68
N GLU A 216 2.64 -5.50 24.52
CA GLU A 216 3.17 -5.83 25.85
C GLU A 216 4.61 -6.37 25.71
N ARG A 217 5.46 -6.13 26.75
CA ARG A 217 6.87 -6.54 26.71
C ARG A 217 7.04 -8.06 26.54
N GLY A 218 6.16 -8.88 27.12
CA GLY A 218 6.15 -10.34 27.02
C GLY A 218 5.41 -10.89 25.80
N HIS A 219 4.88 -10.05 24.90
CA HIS A 219 4.14 -10.55 23.75
C HIS A 219 5.07 -11.26 22.75
N ARG A 220 4.69 -12.49 22.36
CA ARG A 220 5.51 -13.36 21.49
C ARG A 220 5.96 -12.72 20.15
N LEU A 221 5.17 -11.78 19.63
CA LEU A 221 5.48 -11.08 18.38
C LEU A 221 6.28 -9.79 18.58
N LYS A 222 6.61 -9.40 19.81
CA LYS A 222 7.31 -8.13 20.09
C LYS A 222 8.67 -8.10 19.41
N TRP A 223 9.50 -9.09 19.68
CA TRP A 223 10.84 -9.15 19.08
C TRP A 223 10.83 -9.42 17.57
N PRO A 224 10.09 -10.42 17.04
CA PRO A 224 10.02 -10.65 15.60
C PRO A 224 9.55 -9.42 14.82
N LEU A 225 8.53 -8.71 15.32
CA LEU A 225 8.03 -7.50 14.66
C LEU A 225 9.06 -6.35 14.73
N GLY A 226 9.74 -6.18 15.86
CA GLY A 226 10.82 -5.19 16.00
C GLY A 226 11.97 -5.42 15.03
N ILE A 227 12.43 -6.68 14.91
CA ILE A 227 13.48 -7.09 13.97
C ILE A 227 13.03 -6.86 12.54
N ALA A 228 11.80 -7.24 12.19
CA ALA A 228 11.23 -7.03 10.85
C ALA A 228 11.15 -5.54 10.49
N LEU A 229 10.69 -4.68 11.40
CA LEU A 229 10.63 -3.23 11.19
C LEU A 229 12.02 -2.62 11.03
N ALA A 230 12.98 -3.01 11.87
CA ALA A 230 14.37 -2.56 11.76
C ALA A 230 14.98 -2.98 10.41
N PHE A 231 14.76 -4.22 9.99
CA PHE A 231 15.25 -4.74 8.72
C PHE A 231 14.62 -4.02 7.52
N MET A 232 13.31 -3.78 7.52
CA MET A 232 12.64 -3.01 6.48
C MET A 232 13.15 -1.56 6.43
N LEU A 233 13.42 -0.94 7.58
CA LEU A 233 14.00 0.42 7.62
C LEU A 233 15.41 0.43 7.03
N LEU A 234 16.26 -0.54 7.37
CA LEU A 234 17.60 -0.66 6.77
C LEU A 234 17.52 -0.84 5.25
N MET A 235 16.58 -1.66 4.77
CA MET A 235 16.37 -1.85 3.33
C MET A 235 15.86 -0.57 2.66
N LEU A 236 14.95 0.19 3.28
CA LEU A 236 14.51 1.49 2.77
C LEU A 236 15.71 2.44 2.64
N LEU A 237 16.56 2.55 3.66
CA LEU A 237 17.78 3.37 3.62
C LEU A 237 18.73 2.91 2.51
N ALA A 238 18.90 1.59 2.32
CA ALA A 238 19.75 1.03 1.26
C ALA A 238 19.25 1.35 -0.15
N THR A 239 17.94 1.60 -0.33
CA THR A 239 17.40 2.03 -1.64
C THR A 239 17.86 3.41 -2.05
N LEU A 240 18.33 4.25 -1.12
CA LEU A 240 18.65 5.66 -1.34
C LEU A 240 17.49 6.44 -2.02
N SER A 241 16.25 6.05 -1.76
CA SER A 241 15.06 6.64 -2.37
C SER A 241 14.67 7.95 -1.66
N ARG A 242 14.70 9.06 -2.40
CA ARG A 242 14.23 10.37 -1.89
C ARG A 242 12.72 10.38 -1.65
N SER A 243 11.97 9.75 -2.55
CA SER A 243 10.49 9.64 -2.42
C SER A 243 10.11 8.79 -1.23
N GLY A 244 10.79 7.64 -0.99
CA GLY A 244 10.58 6.84 0.21
C GLY A 244 10.95 7.60 1.49
N ALA A 245 12.09 8.30 1.51
CA ALA A 245 12.46 9.12 2.66
C ALA A 245 11.41 10.23 2.96
N LEU A 246 10.86 10.88 1.92
CA LEU A 246 9.79 11.87 2.06
C LEU A 246 8.51 11.24 2.61
N GLY A 247 8.10 10.09 2.08
CA GLY A 247 6.92 9.37 2.54
C GLY A 247 7.02 8.94 4.00
N LEU A 248 8.19 8.37 4.38
CA LEU A 248 8.47 8.02 5.77
C LEU A 248 8.43 9.23 6.69
N LEU A 249 9.07 10.34 6.31
CA LEU A 249 9.10 11.58 7.10
C LEU A 249 7.68 12.12 7.34
N VAL A 250 6.87 12.27 6.28
CA VAL A 250 5.49 12.76 6.41
C VAL A 250 4.67 11.82 7.29
N GLY A 251 4.79 10.51 7.09
CA GLY A 251 4.09 9.52 7.92
C GLY A 251 4.52 9.57 9.40
N LEU A 252 5.80 9.73 9.69
CA LEU A 252 6.31 9.89 11.06
C LEU A 252 5.82 11.19 11.71
N LEU A 253 5.74 12.31 10.98
CA LEU A 253 5.15 13.55 11.46
C LEU A 253 3.67 13.36 11.82
N VAL A 254 2.90 12.62 11.01
CA VAL A 254 1.51 12.26 11.33
C VAL A 254 1.42 11.42 12.60
N LEU A 255 2.33 10.46 12.80
CA LEU A 255 2.40 9.64 14.00
C LEU A 255 2.86 10.42 15.23
N ALA A 256 3.68 11.45 15.06
CA ALA A 256 4.12 12.30 16.16
C ALA A 256 2.95 12.99 16.87
N LEU A 257 1.86 13.33 16.16
CA LEU A 257 0.68 13.99 16.74
C LEU A 257 0.05 13.20 17.90
N PRO A 258 -0.38 11.92 17.72
CA PRO A 258 -0.97 11.12 18.80
C PRO A 258 0.06 10.57 19.79
N TYR A 259 1.31 10.47 19.40
CA TYR A 259 2.38 9.85 20.19
C TYR A 259 3.41 10.85 20.72
N ARG A 260 3.13 12.16 20.69
CA ARG A 260 4.09 13.21 21.10
C ARG A 260 4.75 12.98 22.46
N ARG A 261 3.99 12.51 23.47
CA ARG A 261 4.53 12.20 24.81
C ARG A 261 5.48 11.01 24.80
N PHE A 262 5.28 10.08 23.87
CA PHE A 262 6.13 8.89 23.73
C PHE A 262 7.40 9.23 22.95
N VAL A 263 7.33 10.10 21.95
CA VAL A 263 8.50 10.58 21.17
C VAL A 263 9.53 11.24 22.10
N TRP A 264 9.08 11.98 23.10
CA TRP A 264 9.93 12.63 24.10
C TRP A 264 10.22 11.75 25.33
N SER A 265 9.86 10.47 25.31
CA SER A 265 10.16 9.57 26.42
C SER A 265 11.59 9.08 26.38
N ARG A 266 12.23 8.93 27.55
CA ARG A 266 13.58 8.35 27.67
C ARG A 266 13.67 6.95 27.08
N ALA A 267 12.57 6.18 27.12
CA ALA A 267 12.48 4.84 26.55
C ALA A 267 12.66 4.80 25.01
N LEU A 268 12.33 5.89 24.31
CA LEU A 268 12.55 6.02 22.87
C LEU A 268 13.83 6.83 22.57
N LEU A 269 14.07 7.91 23.32
CA LEU A 269 15.23 8.79 23.09
C LEU A 269 16.57 8.08 23.35
N ALA A 270 16.65 7.19 24.36
CA ALA A 270 17.88 6.47 24.64
C ALA A 270 18.30 5.51 23.50
N PRO A 271 17.44 4.60 22.99
CA PRO A 271 17.80 3.75 21.85
C PRO A 271 17.99 4.56 20.55
N LEU A 272 17.21 5.63 20.33
CA LEU A 272 17.43 6.53 19.20
C LEU A 272 18.74 7.29 19.30
N GLY A 273 19.11 7.74 20.50
CA GLY A 273 20.41 8.35 20.76
C GLY A 273 21.57 7.38 20.50
N GLY A 274 21.46 6.13 20.98
CA GLY A 274 22.43 5.08 20.69
C GLY A 274 22.54 4.78 19.18
N LEU A 275 21.41 4.68 18.50
CA LEU A 275 21.38 4.51 17.04
C LEU A 275 21.97 5.72 16.32
N ALA A 276 21.68 6.95 16.78
CA ALA A 276 22.23 8.17 16.20
C ALA A 276 23.76 8.24 16.37
N VAL A 277 24.28 7.83 17.52
CA VAL A 277 25.75 7.76 17.77
C VAL A 277 26.38 6.69 16.86
N LEU A 278 25.77 5.50 16.75
CA LEU A 278 26.25 4.46 15.84
C LEU A 278 26.23 4.95 14.38
N LEU A 279 25.14 5.57 13.96
CA LEU A 279 25.00 6.15 12.61
C LEU A 279 26.05 7.26 12.39
N ALA A 280 26.25 8.15 13.35
CA ALA A 280 27.27 9.18 13.29
C ALA A 280 28.68 8.58 13.17
N TYR A 281 28.97 7.53 13.91
CA TYR A 281 30.24 6.79 13.79
C TYR A 281 30.42 6.17 12.40
N VAL A 282 29.39 5.50 11.87
CA VAL A 282 29.43 4.92 10.51
C VAL A 282 29.56 6.01 9.44
N LEU A 283 28.84 7.13 9.58
CA LEU A 283 28.95 8.28 8.69
C LEU A 283 30.36 8.91 8.75
N TYR A 284 30.92 9.04 9.94
CA TYR A 284 32.27 9.57 10.13
C TYR A 284 33.33 8.63 9.55
N SER A 285 33.28 7.33 9.89
CA SER A 285 34.25 6.33 9.40
C SER A 285 34.20 6.13 7.88
N ARG A 286 33.08 6.45 7.24
CA ARG A 286 32.86 6.34 5.80
C ARG A 286 32.49 7.69 5.16
N TRP A 287 32.95 8.80 5.76
CA TRP A 287 32.58 10.18 5.37
C TRP A 287 32.75 10.44 3.88
N HIS A 288 33.86 10.04 3.30
CA HIS A 288 34.10 10.24 1.87
C HIS A 288 33.02 9.57 1.02
N PHE A 289 32.66 8.32 1.32
CA PHE A 289 31.60 7.60 0.62
C PHE A 289 30.26 8.32 0.76
N PHE A 290 29.86 8.62 2.00
CA PHE A 290 28.57 9.27 2.24
C PHE A 290 28.52 10.69 1.70
N SER A 291 29.59 11.46 1.74
CA SER A 291 29.61 12.82 1.21
C SER A 291 29.45 12.83 -0.32
N VAL A 292 30.08 11.91 -1.04
CA VAL A 292 29.91 11.77 -2.49
C VAL A 292 28.47 11.38 -2.83
N VAL A 293 27.93 10.35 -2.14
CA VAL A 293 26.55 9.92 -2.34
C VAL A 293 25.56 11.02 -1.98
N LEU A 294 25.76 11.72 -0.86
CA LEU A 294 24.86 12.79 -0.42
C LEU A 294 24.91 13.99 -1.36
N ARG A 295 26.11 14.45 -1.76
CA ARG A 295 26.26 15.53 -2.75
C ARG A 295 25.55 15.23 -4.04
N SER A 296 25.71 14.02 -4.59
CA SER A 296 25.01 13.61 -5.81
C SER A 296 23.46 13.56 -5.64
N ARG A 297 22.96 13.41 -4.40
CA ARG A 297 21.53 13.42 -4.09
C ARG A 297 20.96 14.82 -3.85
N ILE A 298 21.78 15.73 -3.35
CA ILE A 298 21.38 17.13 -3.07
C ILE A 298 21.50 18.00 -4.31
N GLN A 299 22.35 17.62 -5.28
CA GLN A 299 22.47 18.38 -6.52
C GLN A 299 21.14 18.39 -7.28
N THR A 300 20.47 19.54 -7.25
CA THR A 300 19.17 19.76 -7.91
C THR A 300 19.27 19.96 -9.42
N GLY A 301 20.46 20.19 -9.95
CA GLY A 301 20.76 20.37 -11.38
C GLY A 301 20.94 19.09 -12.18
N GLY A 302 20.76 17.90 -11.59
CA GLY A 302 20.88 16.63 -12.30
C GLY A 302 19.69 16.33 -13.22
N SER A 303 19.96 15.65 -14.34
CA SER A 303 18.94 15.26 -15.34
C SER A 303 17.72 14.54 -14.74
N SER A 304 17.90 13.76 -13.68
CA SER A 304 16.81 13.06 -12.97
C SER A 304 15.85 14.01 -12.23
N THR A 305 16.35 15.08 -11.60
CA THR A 305 15.49 16.01 -10.86
C THR A 305 14.71 16.90 -11.80
N SER A 306 15.35 17.41 -12.87
CA SER A 306 14.67 18.19 -13.91
C SER A 306 13.56 17.38 -14.60
N ALA A 307 13.78 16.08 -14.81
CA ALA A 307 12.78 15.19 -15.39
C ALA A 307 11.52 15.05 -14.54
N HIS A 308 11.67 14.89 -13.21
CA HIS A 308 10.52 14.81 -12.30
C HIS A 308 9.69 16.10 -12.26
N PHE A 309 10.31 17.26 -12.43
CA PHE A 309 9.58 18.54 -12.48
C PHE A 309 9.04 18.84 -13.87
N ALA A 310 9.71 18.40 -14.93
CA ALA A 310 9.28 18.64 -16.31
C ALA A 310 7.86 18.10 -16.61
N VAL A 311 7.48 16.97 -16.01
CA VAL A 311 6.15 16.37 -16.21
C VAL A 311 5.00 17.24 -15.71
N TYR A 312 5.25 18.11 -14.71
CA TYR A 312 4.24 19.03 -14.20
C TYR A 312 3.88 20.13 -15.19
N HIS A 313 4.79 20.49 -16.12
CA HIS A 313 4.54 21.49 -17.16
C HIS A 313 3.52 21.03 -18.20
N PHE A 314 3.25 19.72 -18.31
CA PHE A 314 2.23 19.20 -19.23
C PHE A 314 0.81 19.33 -18.68
N VAL A 315 0.63 19.45 -17.36
CA VAL A 315 -0.69 19.50 -16.74
C VAL A 315 -1.54 20.67 -17.28
N PRO A 316 -1.04 21.94 -17.34
CA PRO A 316 -1.84 23.05 -17.88
C PRO A 316 -2.23 22.85 -19.35
N ALA A 317 -1.32 22.33 -20.18
CA ALA A 317 -1.58 22.12 -21.60
C ALA A 317 -2.70 21.09 -21.82
N VAL A 318 -2.67 19.97 -21.10
CA VAL A 318 -3.70 18.95 -21.17
C VAL A 318 -5.03 19.44 -20.60
N LEU A 319 -5.01 20.17 -19.47
CA LEU A 319 -6.24 20.71 -18.89
C LEU A 319 -6.86 21.79 -19.77
N HIS A 320 -6.07 22.50 -20.60
CA HIS A 320 -6.62 23.44 -21.58
C HIS A 320 -7.39 22.71 -22.69
N SER A 321 -6.88 21.57 -23.18
CA SER A 321 -7.52 20.82 -24.28
C SER A 321 -8.57 19.81 -23.80
N HIS A 322 -8.33 19.13 -22.67
CA HIS A 322 -9.16 18.05 -22.12
C HIS A 322 -9.44 18.23 -20.62
N PRO A 323 -10.14 19.33 -20.21
CA PRO A 323 -10.23 19.68 -18.77
C PRO A 323 -11.01 18.69 -17.92
N LEU A 324 -12.05 18.07 -18.44
CA LEU A 324 -12.98 17.25 -17.65
C LEU A 324 -12.54 15.79 -17.51
N LEU A 325 -12.14 15.15 -18.62
CA LEU A 325 -11.90 13.70 -18.68
C LEU A 325 -10.44 13.32 -18.97
N GLY A 326 -9.57 14.32 -19.24
CA GLY A 326 -8.16 14.09 -19.54
C GLY A 326 -7.94 13.34 -20.86
N LEU A 327 -6.77 12.73 -21.01
CA LEU A 327 -6.34 12.01 -22.21
C LEU A 327 -6.80 10.54 -22.27
N GLY A 328 -7.50 10.06 -21.25
CA GLY A 328 -7.82 8.64 -21.08
C GLY A 328 -6.77 7.87 -20.25
N LEU A 329 -7.21 6.79 -19.64
CA LEU A 329 -6.43 5.96 -18.71
C LEU A 329 -5.13 5.47 -19.36
N ASN A 330 -4.02 5.60 -18.60
CA ASN A 330 -2.68 5.10 -18.95
C ASN A 330 -2.09 5.72 -20.24
N ASN A 331 -2.54 6.93 -20.61
CA ASN A 331 -2.14 7.60 -21.86
C ASN A 331 -1.13 8.75 -21.69
N PHE A 332 -0.70 9.04 -20.47
CA PHE A 332 0.33 10.07 -20.27
C PHE A 332 1.59 9.81 -21.11
N SER A 333 2.12 8.59 -21.10
CA SER A 333 3.37 8.24 -21.80
C SER A 333 3.23 8.39 -23.31
N VAL A 334 2.08 8.04 -23.88
CA VAL A 334 1.80 8.19 -25.32
C VAL A 334 1.77 9.67 -25.72
N TYR A 335 1.10 10.49 -24.95
CA TYR A 335 1.03 11.93 -25.16
C TYR A 335 2.41 12.59 -25.01
N TYR A 336 3.17 12.19 -23.97
CA TYR A 336 4.51 12.70 -23.73
C TYR A 336 5.46 12.37 -24.90
N GLU A 337 5.40 11.13 -25.41
CA GLU A 337 6.16 10.70 -26.59
C GLU A 337 5.80 11.51 -27.81
N PHE A 338 4.51 11.73 -28.06
CA PHE A 338 4.01 12.54 -29.18
C PHE A 338 4.55 13.98 -29.13
N VAL A 339 4.53 14.61 -27.96
CA VAL A 339 4.92 16.03 -27.80
C VAL A 339 6.45 16.21 -27.80
N THR A 340 7.20 15.25 -27.22
CA THR A 340 8.64 15.43 -26.95
C THR A 340 9.55 14.53 -27.80
N GLY A 341 9.01 13.54 -28.49
CA GLY A 341 9.76 12.50 -29.19
C GLY A 341 10.51 11.50 -28.29
N LYS A 342 10.32 11.59 -26.95
CA LYS A 342 11.01 10.72 -25.99
C LYS A 342 10.14 9.49 -25.68
N THR A 343 10.61 8.33 -26.06
CA THR A 343 9.97 7.03 -25.79
C THR A 343 10.17 6.55 -24.35
N ASN A 344 9.27 5.70 -23.86
CA ASN A 344 9.35 5.05 -22.55
C ASN A 344 9.44 6.02 -21.35
N TRP A 345 8.83 7.19 -21.45
CA TRP A 345 8.84 8.19 -20.39
C TRP A 345 7.50 8.21 -19.63
N GLY A 346 7.53 7.86 -18.36
CA GLY A 346 6.35 7.86 -17.48
C GLY A 346 6.09 9.21 -16.81
N PRO A 347 4.91 9.41 -16.21
CA PRO A 347 4.51 10.67 -15.56
C PRO A 347 5.33 11.00 -14.30
N HIS A 348 6.14 10.10 -13.78
CA HIS A 348 6.96 10.25 -12.56
C HIS A 348 6.24 10.84 -11.33
N SER A 349 4.93 11.03 -11.41
CA SER A 349 4.04 11.50 -10.34
C SER A 349 2.66 10.90 -10.55
N TYR A 350 2.13 10.25 -9.51
CA TYR A 350 0.77 9.71 -9.56
C TYR A 350 -0.27 10.83 -9.72
N TRP A 351 -0.01 11.99 -9.10
CA TRP A 351 -0.93 13.12 -9.17
C TRP A 351 -0.98 13.74 -10.57
N VAL A 352 0.17 13.79 -11.25
CA VAL A 352 0.22 14.22 -12.66
C VAL A 352 -0.52 13.21 -13.54
N ALA A 353 -0.25 11.90 -13.38
CA ALA A 353 -0.96 10.86 -14.12
C ALA A 353 -2.47 10.98 -13.90
N LEU A 354 -2.91 11.06 -12.64
CA LEU A 354 -4.33 11.17 -12.30
C LEU A 354 -5.00 12.35 -13.03
N VAL A 355 -4.42 13.55 -12.94
CA VAL A 355 -5.04 14.76 -13.54
C VAL A 355 -4.98 14.70 -15.06
N VAL A 356 -3.85 14.30 -15.64
CA VAL A 356 -3.66 14.24 -17.09
C VAL A 356 -4.53 13.16 -17.74
N GLU A 357 -4.65 11.99 -17.09
CA GLU A 357 -5.37 10.84 -17.66
C GLU A 357 -6.88 10.88 -17.40
N THR A 358 -7.34 11.53 -16.32
CA THR A 358 -8.76 11.50 -15.91
C THR A 358 -9.39 12.88 -15.78
N GLY A 359 -8.62 13.94 -16.04
CA GLY A 359 -9.08 15.32 -15.91
C GLY A 359 -9.49 15.71 -14.48
N LEU A 360 -10.18 16.82 -14.38
CA LEU A 360 -10.65 17.35 -13.09
C LEU A 360 -11.74 16.47 -12.47
N VAL A 361 -12.57 15.79 -13.27
CA VAL A 361 -13.64 14.91 -12.76
C VAL A 361 -13.05 13.70 -12.05
N GLY A 362 -12.06 13.02 -12.66
CA GLY A 362 -11.41 11.89 -12.02
C GLY A 362 -10.58 12.30 -10.82
N ALA A 363 -9.89 13.43 -10.87
CA ALA A 363 -9.13 13.96 -9.74
C ALA A 363 -10.05 14.28 -8.54
N LEU A 364 -11.20 14.92 -8.78
CA LEU A 364 -12.19 15.20 -7.73
C LEU A 364 -12.78 13.91 -7.15
N LEU A 365 -13.15 12.96 -8.02
CA LEU A 365 -13.68 11.67 -7.61
C LEU A 365 -12.67 10.93 -6.71
N PHE A 366 -11.37 10.95 -7.07
CA PHE A 366 -10.32 10.35 -6.26
C PHE A 366 -10.14 11.05 -4.92
N ALA A 367 -10.22 12.38 -4.89
CA ALA A 367 -10.19 13.14 -3.63
C ALA A 367 -11.37 12.78 -2.71
N VAL A 368 -12.58 12.62 -3.27
CA VAL A 368 -13.77 12.15 -2.51
C VAL A 368 -13.59 10.73 -2.01
N PHE A 369 -13.01 9.84 -2.83
CA PHE A 369 -12.67 8.47 -2.41
C PHE A 369 -11.67 8.46 -1.25
N LEU A 370 -10.57 9.22 -1.34
CA LEU A 370 -9.59 9.33 -0.25
C LEU A 370 -10.22 9.93 1.02
N ARG A 371 -11.05 10.97 0.88
CA ARG A 371 -11.82 11.51 2.02
C ARG A 371 -12.65 10.43 2.68
N TYR A 372 -13.32 9.59 1.90
CA TYR A 372 -14.07 8.45 2.45
C TYR A 372 -13.16 7.49 3.23
N VAL A 373 -12.00 7.11 2.68
CA VAL A 373 -11.03 6.24 3.37
C VAL A 373 -10.59 6.87 4.70
N PHE A 374 -10.27 8.17 4.74
CA PHE A 374 -9.87 8.86 5.97
C PHE A 374 -11.00 8.93 7.00
N LEU A 375 -12.25 9.10 6.55
CA LEU A 375 -13.42 9.04 7.45
C LEU A 375 -13.58 7.64 8.08
N ARG A 376 -13.34 6.57 7.30
CA ARG A 376 -13.35 5.19 7.84
C ARG A 376 -12.22 4.96 8.85
N LEU A 377 -11.03 5.48 8.59
CA LEU A 377 -9.91 5.43 9.54
C LEU A 377 -10.19 6.25 10.81
N ARG A 378 -10.86 7.41 10.68
CA ARG A 378 -11.34 8.18 11.84
C ARG A 378 -12.34 7.39 12.67
N ALA A 379 -13.29 6.70 12.02
CA ALA A 379 -14.24 5.80 12.69
C ALA A 379 -13.53 4.64 13.40
N ALA A 380 -12.51 4.04 12.78
CA ALA A 380 -11.68 2.99 13.39
C ALA A 380 -10.93 3.50 14.65
N ARG A 381 -10.43 4.74 14.62
CA ARG A 381 -9.80 5.37 15.80
C ARG A 381 -10.80 5.60 16.94
N ALA A 382 -12.02 6.01 16.61
CA ALA A 382 -13.11 6.17 17.58
C ALA A 382 -13.50 4.82 18.18
N LEU A 383 -13.68 3.81 17.34
CA LEU A 383 -13.94 2.43 17.76
C LEU A 383 -12.85 1.91 18.71
N GLY A 384 -11.57 2.13 18.38
CA GLY A 384 -10.45 1.71 19.24
C GLY A 384 -10.46 2.39 20.61
N ARG A 385 -10.87 3.67 20.70
CA ARG A 385 -11.07 4.35 22.01
C ARG A 385 -12.18 3.71 22.84
N MET A 386 -13.28 3.34 22.20
CA MET A 386 -14.41 2.71 22.86
C MET A 386 -14.10 1.31 23.36
N LEU A 387 -13.39 0.51 22.56
CA LEU A 387 -12.91 -0.81 22.96
C LEU A 387 -11.94 -0.70 24.15
N ASP A 388 -11.04 0.30 24.13
CA ASP A 388 -10.09 0.55 25.22
C ASP A 388 -10.83 0.95 26.52
N ALA A 389 -11.83 1.84 26.42
CA ALA A 389 -12.67 2.23 27.55
C ALA A 389 -13.51 1.07 28.10
N ALA A 390 -13.89 0.11 27.26
CA ALA A 390 -14.59 -1.11 27.67
C ALA A 390 -13.66 -2.21 28.22
N GLY A 391 -12.34 -1.96 28.29
CA GLY A 391 -11.36 -2.93 28.75
C GLY A 391 -11.05 -4.05 27.73
N ASP A 392 -11.52 -3.95 26.49
CA ASP A 392 -11.23 -4.93 25.44
C ASP A 392 -9.75 -4.82 25.02
N PRO A 393 -8.95 -5.91 25.08
CA PRO A 393 -7.54 -5.89 24.70
C PRO A 393 -7.30 -5.45 23.23
N ASN A 394 -8.31 -5.57 22.37
CA ASN A 394 -8.23 -5.10 20.99
C ASN A 394 -8.18 -3.56 20.89
N GLY A 395 -8.72 -2.82 21.86
CA GLY A 395 -8.65 -1.36 21.90
C GLY A 395 -7.21 -0.86 21.81
N ARG A 396 -6.30 -1.50 22.55
CA ARG A 396 -4.86 -1.18 22.56
C ARG A 396 -4.15 -1.44 21.22
N ARG A 397 -4.76 -2.16 20.29
CA ARG A 397 -4.18 -2.54 18.98
C ARG A 397 -4.90 -1.87 17.80
N VAL A 398 -6.22 -1.76 17.84
CA VAL A 398 -7.06 -1.19 16.76
C VAL A 398 -6.78 0.30 16.57
N ARG A 399 -6.76 1.07 17.68
CA ARG A 399 -6.49 2.51 17.61
C ARG A 399 -5.09 2.84 17.07
N PRO A 400 -3.99 2.21 17.56
CA PRO A 400 -2.66 2.37 16.97
C PRO A 400 -2.60 1.99 15.51
N LEU A 401 -3.20 0.86 15.11
CA LEU A 401 -3.22 0.42 13.71
C LEU A 401 -3.96 1.42 12.80
N ALA A 402 -5.09 1.98 13.27
CA ALA A 402 -5.82 3.00 12.51
C ALA A 402 -5.02 4.31 12.34
N TRP A 403 -4.19 4.69 13.33
CA TRP A 403 -3.23 5.78 13.17
C TRP A 403 -2.10 5.39 12.22
N GLY A 404 -1.60 4.16 12.31
CA GLY A 404 -0.58 3.64 11.41
C GLY A 404 -1.04 3.64 9.95
N PHE A 405 -2.26 3.17 9.66
CA PHE A 405 -2.83 3.24 8.31
C PHE A 405 -3.04 4.68 7.84
N THR A 406 -3.42 5.60 8.74
CA THR A 406 -3.53 7.03 8.39
C THR A 406 -2.17 7.59 7.97
N ALA A 407 -1.13 7.29 8.73
CA ALA A 407 0.23 7.70 8.44
C ALA A 407 0.79 7.07 7.16
N ALA A 408 0.57 5.75 6.99
CA ALA A 408 0.98 5.02 5.79
C ALA A 408 0.32 5.60 4.53
N LEU A 409 -0.98 5.90 4.59
CA LEU A 409 -1.69 6.51 3.46
C LEU A 409 -1.17 7.91 3.14
N LEU A 410 -1.00 8.78 4.14
CA LEU A 410 -0.46 10.13 3.93
C LEU A 410 1.01 10.11 3.48
N GLY A 411 1.82 9.20 4.02
CA GLY A 411 3.20 9.00 3.57
C GLY A 411 3.27 8.53 2.11
N THR A 412 2.46 7.54 1.74
CA THR A 412 2.35 7.08 0.35
C THR A 412 1.89 8.21 -0.57
N MET A 413 0.87 8.98 -0.17
CA MET A 413 0.40 10.15 -0.93
C MET A 413 1.53 11.18 -1.16
N ALA A 414 2.30 11.49 -0.11
CA ALA A 414 3.42 12.42 -0.22
C ALA A 414 4.54 11.90 -1.14
N ALA A 415 4.92 10.63 -1.01
CA ALA A 415 5.92 10.01 -1.88
C ALA A 415 5.48 10.02 -3.36
N ASN A 416 4.19 9.90 -3.61
CA ASN A 416 3.61 9.85 -4.96
C ASN A 416 3.52 11.21 -5.68
N PHE A 417 3.96 12.32 -5.04
CA PHE A 417 4.27 13.55 -5.78
C PHE A 417 5.48 13.36 -6.72
N PHE A 418 6.37 12.42 -6.41
CA PHE A 418 7.58 12.16 -7.19
C PHE A 418 7.69 10.72 -7.66
N TYR A 419 6.61 9.93 -7.51
CA TYR A 419 6.56 8.53 -7.91
C TYR A 419 5.14 8.04 -8.24
N LEU A 420 5.00 6.77 -8.68
CA LEU A 420 3.72 6.20 -9.15
C LEU A 420 3.47 4.84 -8.49
N THR A 421 3.20 4.82 -7.20
CA THR A 421 3.00 3.53 -6.52
C THR A 421 1.55 3.28 -6.10
N MET A 422 0.68 4.29 -6.13
CA MET A 422 -0.73 4.14 -5.74
C MET A 422 -1.58 3.36 -6.75
N GLN A 423 -1.01 2.97 -7.89
CA GLN A 423 -1.65 2.11 -8.88
C GLN A 423 -1.35 0.61 -8.68
N PHE A 424 -0.43 0.23 -7.79
CA PHE A 424 0.01 -1.16 -7.61
C PHE A 424 -0.79 -1.91 -6.54
N TYR A 425 -0.78 -3.23 -6.59
CA TYR A 425 -1.54 -4.13 -5.71
C TYR A 425 -1.36 -3.87 -4.22
N TYR A 426 -0.14 -3.55 -3.77
CA TYR A 426 0.10 -3.33 -2.35
C TYR A 426 -0.72 -2.16 -1.78
N PHE A 427 -1.01 -1.13 -2.59
CA PHE A 427 -1.86 -0.02 -2.19
C PHE A 427 -3.32 -0.48 -2.00
N TYR A 428 -3.83 -1.31 -2.91
CA TYR A 428 -5.16 -1.91 -2.76
C TYR A 428 -5.23 -2.90 -1.60
N GLY A 429 -4.15 -3.63 -1.30
CA GLY A 429 -4.01 -4.45 -0.10
C GLY A 429 -4.07 -3.61 1.19
N LEU A 430 -3.36 -2.47 1.23
CA LEU A 430 -3.44 -1.49 2.31
C LEU A 430 -4.88 -0.97 2.49
N LEU A 431 -5.53 -0.55 1.40
CA LEU A 431 -6.91 -0.05 1.43
C LEU A 431 -7.90 -1.12 1.91
N ALA A 432 -7.74 -2.37 1.46
CA ALA A 432 -8.60 -3.49 1.90
C ALA A 432 -8.52 -3.70 3.41
N LEU A 433 -7.30 -3.72 3.96
CA LEU A 433 -7.07 -3.85 5.40
C LEU A 433 -7.59 -2.63 6.18
N ALA A 434 -7.33 -1.42 5.68
CA ALA A 434 -7.77 -0.18 6.32
C ALA A 434 -9.30 -0.04 6.37
N LEU A 435 -9.99 -0.36 5.27
CA LEU A 435 -11.44 -0.25 5.15
C LEU A 435 -12.19 -1.38 5.87
N ALA A 436 -11.60 -2.59 5.95
CA ALA A 436 -12.17 -3.70 6.71
C ALA A 436 -12.01 -3.51 8.23
N LEU A 437 -11.00 -2.79 8.71
CA LEU A 437 -10.69 -2.62 10.14
C LEU A 437 -11.90 -2.21 10.99
N PRO A 438 -12.63 -1.10 10.69
CA PRO A 438 -13.77 -0.71 11.52
C PRO A 438 -14.95 -1.68 11.44
N ILE A 439 -15.06 -2.50 10.40
CA ILE A 439 -16.15 -3.47 10.24
C ILE A 439 -15.87 -4.68 11.13
N VAL A 440 -14.69 -5.27 10.98
CA VAL A 440 -14.29 -6.50 11.69
C VAL A 440 -14.33 -6.34 13.20
N PHE A 441 -13.95 -5.15 13.71
CA PHE A 441 -13.88 -4.91 15.15
C PHE A 441 -15.13 -4.27 15.74
N ALA A 442 -16.10 -3.82 14.91
CA ALA A 442 -17.39 -3.34 15.40
C ALA A 442 -18.31 -4.47 15.90
N GLU A 443 -18.15 -5.69 15.42
CA GLU A 443 -19.00 -6.84 15.75
C GLU A 443 -18.81 -7.38 17.19
N THR A 444 -17.73 -6.98 17.88
CA THR A 444 -17.40 -7.45 19.25
C THR A 444 -18.09 -6.72 20.38
N ARG A 445 -19.12 -5.95 20.08
CA ARG A 445 -19.80 -5.14 21.12
C ARG A 445 -20.56 -5.96 22.15
N PRO A 446 -20.53 -5.55 23.44
CA PRO A 446 -21.55 -5.93 24.39
C PRO A 446 -22.91 -5.43 23.85
N LYS A 447 -23.92 -6.34 23.79
CA LYS A 447 -25.28 -6.00 23.43
C LYS A 447 -25.79 -4.91 24.41
N GLY A 448 -25.93 -3.68 23.95
CA GLY A 448 -26.43 -2.55 24.77
C GLY A 448 -25.86 -1.17 24.45
N THR A 449 -24.80 -1.04 23.68
CA THR A 449 -24.23 0.26 23.32
C THR A 449 -24.71 0.75 21.95
N CYS A 450 -25.59 1.76 21.93
CA CYS A 450 -26.05 2.41 20.69
C CYS A 450 -24.94 3.30 20.09
N ILE A 451 -24.37 2.91 18.93
CA ILE A 451 -23.43 3.75 18.17
C ILE A 451 -23.91 4.02 16.74
N VAL A 452 -25.18 3.82 16.47
CA VAL A 452 -25.71 4.08 15.12
C VAL A 452 -25.44 5.52 14.66
N HIS A 453 -25.40 6.50 15.58
CA HIS A 453 -25.22 7.92 15.24
C HIS A 453 -23.78 8.37 14.99
N VAL A 454 -22.75 7.82 15.67
CA VAL A 454 -21.35 8.32 15.55
C VAL A 454 -20.69 7.90 14.24
N ILE A 455 -21.13 6.80 13.64
CA ILE A 455 -20.57 6.30 12.36
C ILE A 455 -21.22 7.02 11.16
N TRP A 456 -22.40 7.66 11.35
CA TRP A 456 -23.22 8.20 10.28
C TRP A 456 -23.15 9.72 10.10
N CYS A 457 -23.13 10.43 11.21
CA CYS A 457 -23.14 11.89 11.21
C CYS A 457 -21.81 12.40 11.73
N GLY A 458 -20.86 12.78 10.94
CA GLY A 458 -19.57 13.35 11.35
C GLY A 458 -19.65 14.63 12.24
N ALA A 459 -20.73 14.81 12.98
CA ALA A 459 -21.00 15.93 13.89
C ALA A 459 -20.66 15.56 15.34
N TRP A 460 -19.83 16.37 15.93
CA TRP A 460 -19.48 16.38 17.33
C TRP A 460 -20.64 16.97 18.14
N ASP A 461 -21.32 16.14 18.94
CA ASP A 461 -22.00 16.64 20.14
C ASP A 461 -21.64 15.68 21.29
N THR A 462 -20.74 16.14 22.16
CA THR A 462 -20.28 15.39 23.34
C THR A 462 -21.16 15.62 24.58
N SER A 463 -22.30 16.29 24.44
CA SER A 463 -23.09 16.75 25.59
C SER A 463 -24.39 15.99 25.85
N ARG A 464 -24.69 14.91 25.09
CA ARG A 464 -25.90 14.12 25.36
C ARG A 464 -25.59 12.66 25.67
N SER A 465 -25.52 12.30 26.93
CA SER A 465 -25.76 10.96 27.48
C SER A 465 -27.24 10.57 27.24
N GLY A 466 -27.60 10.28 26.00
CA GLY A 466 -28.96 9.87 25.65
C GLY A 466 -29.10 8.36 25.81
N THR A 467 -29.93 7.96 26.77
CA THR A 467 -30.48 6.60 26.87
C THR A 467 -31.17 6.24 25.56
N CYS A 468 -30.79 5.11 24.99
CA CYS A 468 -31.42 4.56 23.78
C CYS A 468 -32.90 4.23 24.06
N PRO A 469 -33.86 4.66 23.22
CA PRO A 469 -35.25 4.23 23.40
C PRO A 469 -35.31 2.71 23.23
N ARG A 470 -35.83 2.02 24.23
CA ARG A 470 -36.20 0.62 24.16
C ARG A 470 -37.28 0.49 23.07
N THR A 471 -36.96 -0.15 21.96
CA THR A 471 -37.96 -0.65 21.04
C THR A 471 -38.73 -1.75 21.79
N SER A 472 -39.90 -1.43 22.23
CA SER A 472 -40.89 -2.39 22.71
C SER A 472 -41.36 -3.21 21.49
N THR A 473 -40.77 -4.38 21.32
CA THR A 473 -41.42 -5.42 20.51
C THR A 473 -42.51 -6.03 21.39
N GLY A 474 -43.74 -5.51 21.29
CA GLY A 474 -44.93 -6.20 21.68
C GLY A 474 -45.20 -7.35 20.70
N ARG A 475 -45.40 -8.51 21.30
CA ARG A 475 -46.10 -9.73 20.88
C ARG A 475 -46.14 -10.07 19.38
#